data_6d215fd832e3ff9a8cba9ade8338510a
#
_entry.id   6d215fd832e3ff9a8cba9ade8338510a
#
_cell.length_a   1.000
_cell.length_b   1.000
_cell.length_c   1.000
_cell.angle_alpha   90.00
_cell.angle_beta   90.00
_cell.angle_gamma   90.00
#
_symmetry.space_group_name_H-M   'P 1'
#
loop_
_entity.id
_entity.type
_entity.pdbx_description
1 polymer ?
#
loop_
_entity_poly.entity_id
_entity_poly.type
_entity_poly.pdbx_seq_one_letter_code
_entity_poly.pdbx_strand_id
1 'polypeptide(L)'
;MREPEPPPIAAEPVAQHITEPAAAIPLDVAEPERKIEIETQPEQLGTPPLEQTALKSPRGYVVLTIGLPGSGKTTWYKRRGVTPLSSDLLRTLLFDDITEQRYQGLVFSTLRSLLRARLIAKMPWNYVDATNLSPHERRQWIKMAKSFGYEVQAVFFDVPLAVCMERNSKRDRAVTDEVMQKMAERLKPPTFKEGFEKITVVRVKGQPGTEPAVDAAPEVAQ
;
A
#
# COMPACT_ATOMS: atom_id res chain seq x y z
N MET A 1 31.15 25.46 -37.21
CA MET A 1 29.74 25.58 -36.87
C MET A 1 29.64 25.44 -35.37
N ARG A 2 29.28 26.51 -34.67
CA ARG A 2 29.05 26.50 -33.22
C ARG A 2 27.57 26.24 -32.98
N GLU A 3 27.25 25.28 -32.12
CA GLU A 3 25.87 25.06 -31.63
C GLU A 3 25.41 26.26 -30.82
N PRO A 4 24.09 26.62 -30.89
CA PRO A 4 23.57 27.72 -30.12
C PRO A 4 23.34 27.32 -28.65
N GLU A 5 23.79 28.18 -27.72
CA GLU A 5 23.50 28.07 -26.28
C GLU A 5 22.01 28.23 -25.98
N PRO A 6 21.47 27.49 -24.97
CA PRO A 6 20.09 27.66 -24.54
C PRO A 6 19.93 28.98 -23.76
N PRO A 7 18.72 29.58 -23.77
CA PRO A 7 18.47 30.86 -23.08
C PRO A 7 18.42 30.70 -21.54
N PRO A 8 18.73 31.74 -20.78
CA PRO A 8 18.77 31.72 -19.32
C PRO A 8 17.35 31.60 -18.73
N ILE A 9 17.22 30.71 -17.73
CA ILE A 9 15.99 30.53 -16.95
C ILE A 9 15.85 31.71 -15.98
N ALA A 10 14.79 32.48 -16.10
CA ALA A 10 14.44 33.55 -15.17
C ALA A 10 14.02 32.98 -13.81
N ALA A 11 14.64 33.47 -12.74
CA ALA A 11 14.25 33.12 -11.36
C ALA A 11 13.02 33.91 -10.92
N GLU A 12 11.97 33.22 -10.51
CA GLU A 12 10.82 33.85 -9.86
C GLU A 12 11.09 34.07 -8.36
N PRO A 13 10.52 35.13 -7.75
CA PRO A 13 10.79 35.47 -6.36
C PRO A 13 10.07 34.56 -5.36
N VAL A 14 10.81 34.07 -4.39
CA VAL A 14 10.33 33.27 -3.25
C VAL A 14 9.55 34.18 -2.28
N ALA A 15 8.25 33.95 -2.14
CA ALA A 15 7.42 34.58 -1.13
C ALA A 15 7.73 34.03 0.27
N GLN A 16 8.14 34.90 1.18
CA GLN A 16 8.36 34.61 2.61
C GLN A 16 7.00 34.52 3.31
N HIS A 17 6.65 33.37 3.89
CA HIS A 17 5.53 33.23 4.81
C HIS A 17 6.00 33.28 6.27
N ILE A 18 5.39 34.22 6.98
CA ILE A 18 5.59 34.56 8.39
C ILE A 18 4.97 33.44 9.25
N THR A 19 5.69 33.03 10.29
CA THR A 19 5.30 32.00 11.27
C THR A 19 4.53 32.65 12.43
N GLU A 20 3.33 32.15 12.71
CA GLU A 20 2.65 32.38 14.00
C GLU A 20 2.82 31.18 14.94
N PRO A 21 2.93 31.37 16.26
CA PRO A 21 3.18 30.28 17.21
C PRO A 21 1.90 29.54 17.59
N ALA A 22 1.97 28.21 17.56
CA ALA A 22 0.88 27.32 17.94
C ALA A 22 0.73 27.21 19.46
N ALA A 23 -0.50 27.40 19.95
CA ALA A 23 -0.91 27.17 21.32
C ALA A 23 -0.98 25.66 21.63
N ALA A 24 -0.56 25.27 22.83
CA ALA A 24 -0.58 23.90 23.34
C ALA A 24 -2.01 23.48 23.71
N ILE A 25 -2.43 22.27 23.28
CA ILE A 25 -3.71 21.63 23.60
C ILE A 25 -3.44 20.34 24.38
N PRO A 26 -4.22 20.02 25.45
CA PRO A 26 -3.96 18.86 26.31
C PRO A 26 -4.29 17.52 25.62
N LEU A 27 -3.47 16.51 25.94
CA LEU A 27 -3.58 15.13 25.48
C LEU A 27 -4.65 14.39 26.30
N ASP A 28 -5.77 14.04 25.64
CA ASP A 28 -6.58 12.89 26.03
C ASP A 28 -6.69 12.01 24.76
N VAL A 29 -5.97 10.88 24.77
CA VAL A 29 -5.81 10.01 23.60
C VAL A 29 -6.66 8.77 23.82
N ALA A 30 -7.91 8.79 23.36
CA ALA A 30 -8.65 7.56 23.10
C ALA A 30 -7.99 6.83 21.92
N GLU A 31 -7.57 5.58 22.12
CA GLU A 31 -7.03 4.75 21.03
C GLU A 31 -8.11 4.56 19.95
N PRO A 32 -7.76 4.76 18.65
CA PRO A 32 -8.70 4.52 17.57
C PRO A 32 -9.04 3.02 17.49
N GLU A 33 -10.33 2.69 17.45
CA GLU A 33 -10.80 1.32 17.23
C GLU A 33 -10.25 0.75 15.92
N ARG A 34 -9.50 -0.34 16.03
CA ARG A 34 -8.91 -1.06 14.89
C ARG A 34 -9.93 -2.02 14.31
N LYS A 35 -10.38 -1.76 13.08
CA LYS A 35 -11.45 -2.54 12.43
C LYS A 35 -10.90 -3.49 11.37
N ILE A 36 -11.41 -4.72 11.35
CA ILE A 36 -11.20 -5.69 10.27
C ILE A 36 -12.46 -5.67 9.40
N GLU A 37 -12.30 -5.32 8.12
CA GLU A 37 -13.37 -5.41 7.14
C GLU A 37 -13.10 -6.57 6.18
N ILE A 38 -14.12 -7.40 5.93
CA ILE A 38 -14.08 -8.50 4.99
C ILE A 38 -14.78 -8.04 3.72
N GLU A 39 -14.04 -7.91 2.64
CA GLU A 39 -14.57 -7.54 1.33
C GLU A 39 -14.59 -8.78 0.42
N THR A 40 -15.78 -9.24 0.04
CA THR A 40 -15.94 -10.28 -0.97
C THR A 40 -15.85 -9.62 -2.34
N GLN A 41 -15.12 -10.20 -3.29
CA GLN A 41 -15.02 -9.65 -4.65
C GLN A 41 -16.43 -9.66 -5.30
N PRO A 42 -17.07 -8.52 -5.51
CA PRO A 42 -18.40 -8.46 -6.10
C PRO A 42 -18.33 -8.57 -7.61
N GLU A 43 -19.35 -9.21 -8.20
CA GLU A 43 -19.57 -9.17 -9.65
C GLU A 43 -20.09 -7.81 -10.14
N GLN A 44 -20.52 -6.93 -9.27
CA GLN A 44 -21.09 -5.62 -9.63
C GLN A 44 -20.59 -4.48 -8.76
N LEU A 45 -20.47 -3.29 -9.40
CA LEU A 45 -19.99 -2.02 -8.87
C LEU A 45 -20.89 -1.46 -7.76
N GLY A 46 -20.31 -1.20 -6.60
CA GLY A 46 -20.90 -0.32 -5.59
C GLY A 46 -19.82 0.62 -5.05
N THR A 47 -20.09 1.90 -5.05
CA THR A 47 -19.22 2.93 -4.46
C THR A 47 -19.31 2.84 -2.93
N PRO A 48 -18.21 2.74 -2.18
CA PRO A 48 -18.29 2.68 -0.72
C PRO A 48 -18.63 4.05 -0.13
N PRO A 49 -19.45 4.11 0.94
CA PRO A 49 -19.77 5.35 1.63
C PRO A 49 -18.55 5.94 2.36
N LEU A 50 -18.41 7.26 2.27
CA LEU A 50 -17.49 8.05 3.09
C LEU A 50 -18.09 8.20 4.50
N GLU A 51 -17.68 7.39 5.46
CA GLU A 51 -17.95 7.67 6.86
C GLU A 51 -16.87 8.58 7.45
N GLN A 52 -17.30 9.77 7.84
CA GLN A 52 -16.48 10.75 8.55
C GLN A 52 -16.59 10.50 10.04
N THR A 53 -15.49 10.11 10.67
CA THR A 53 -15.36 10.18 12.13
C THR A 53 -14.31 11.23 12.47
N ALA A 54 -14.76 12.34 13.02
CA ALA A 54 -13.94 13.47 13.42
C ALA A 54 -13.22 13.15 14.74
N LEU A 55 -11.97 12.64 14.64
CA LEU A 55 -10.98 12.65 15.71
C LEU A 55 -9.60 12.75 15.04
N LYS A 56 -8.85 13.81 15.34
CA LYS A 56 -7.52 14.18 14.79
C LYS A 56 -7.26 13.58 13.42
N SER A 57 -7.73 14.26 12.39
CA SER A 57 -7.58 13.81 10.99
C SER A 57 -6.11 13.51 10.71
N PRO A 58 -5.74 12.28 10.35
CA PRO A 58 -4.38 11.97 9.95
C PRO A 58 -3.99 12.84 8.75
N ARG A 59 -2.70 13.07 8.56
CA ARG A 59 -2.21 13.81 7.40
C ARG A 59 -2.62 13.15 6.07
N GLY A 60 -2.98 11.88 6.13
CA GLY A 60 -3.43 11.04 5.03
C GLY A 60 -3.14 9.58 5.29
N TYR A 61 -3.29 8.78 4.24
CA TYR A 61 -3.23 7.32 4.32
C TYR A 61 -2.19 6.74 3.38
N VAL A 62 -1.52 5.68 3.85
CA VAL A 62 -0.70 4.79 3.02
C VAL A 62 -1.36 3.41 3.02
N VAL A 63 -1.79 2.96 1.87
CA VAL A 63 -2.47 1.67 1.68
C VAL A 63 -1.49 0.68 1.07
N LEU A 64 -1.21 -0.41 1.78
CA LEU A 64 -0.37 -1.50 1.30
C LEU A 64 -1.26 -2.64 0.82
N THR A 65 -1.13 -3.04 -0.45
CA THR A 65 -1.72 -4.30 -0.89
C THR A 65 -0.80 -5.46 -0.57
N ILE A 66 -1.39 -6.56 -0.11
CA ILE A 66 -0.69 -7.77 0.33
C ILE A 66 -1.34 -8.96 -0.37
N GLY A 67 -0.54 -9.78 -1.07
CA GLY A 67 -1.07 -10.97 -1.74
C GLY A 67 -0.22 -11.44 -2.90
N LEU A 68 -0.47 -12.66 -3.33
CA LEU A 68 0.24 -13.35 -4.40
C LEU A 68 0.02 -12.68 -5.78
N PRO A 69 0.89 -12.90 -6.76
CA PRO A 69 0.57 -12.65 -8.17
C PRO A 69 -0.73 -13.38 -8.53
N GLY A 70 -1.58 -12.78 -9.36
CA GLY A 70 -2.89 -13.38 -9.71
C GLY A 70 -4.00 -13.21 -8.65
N SER A 71 -3.72 -12.69 -7.44
CA SER A 71 -4.75 -12.52 -6.40
C SER A 71 -5.79 -11.43 -6.67
N GLY A 72 -5.61 -10.59 -7.70
CA GLY A 72 -6.58 -9.57 -8.11
C GLY A 72 -6.26 -8.13 -7.70
N LYS A 73 -5.06 -7.84 -7.17
CA LYS A 73 -4.62 -6.48 -6.79
C LYS A 73 -4.84 -5.45 -7.89
N THR A 74 -4.36 -5.72 -9.09
CA THR A 74 -4.50 -4.80 -10.24
C THR A 74 -5.96 -4.52 -10.59
N THR A 75 -6.81 -5.54 -10.53
CA THR A 75 -8.26 -5.39 -10.77
C THR A 75 -8.90 -4.54 -9.68
N TRP A 76 -8.49 -4.71 -8.44
CA TRP A 76 -8.97 -3.92 -7.30
C TRP A 76 -8.64 -2.43 -7.47
N TYR A 77 -7.42 -2.08 -7.90
CA TYR A 77 -7.03 -0.70 -8.20
C TYR A 77 -7.81 -0.12 -9.38
N LYS A 78 -7.93 -0.88 -10.47
CA LYS A 78 -8.68 -0.44 -11.66
C LYS A 78 -10.14 -0.12 -11.34
N ARG A 79 -10.80 -0.94 -10.53
CA ARG A 79 -12.20 -0.72 -10.12
C ARG A 79 -12.37 0.55 -9.27
N ARG A 80 -11.34 0.98 -8.55
CA ARG A 80 -11.35 2.19 -7.73
C ARG A 80 -10.82 3.44 -8.45
N GLY A 81 -10.45 3.33 -9.72
CA GLY A 81 -9.86 4.44 -10.48
C GLY A 81 -8.54 4.94 -9.88
N VAL A 82 -7.78 4.08 -9.21
CA VAL A 82 -6.56 4.45 -8.49
C VAL A 82 -5.33 3.94 -9.24
N THR A 83 -4.34 4.81 -9.39
CA THR A 83 -3.01 4.45 -9.90
C THR A 83 -2.06 4.28 -8.72
N PRO A 84 -1.64 3.03 -8.39
CA PRO A 84 -0.72 2.79 -7.30
C PRO A 84 0.73 3.11 -7.68
N LEU A 85 1.57 3.30 -6.67
CA LEU A 85 3.01 3.19 -6.80
C LEU A 85 3.35 1.70 -6.97
N SER A 86 3.58 1.28 -8.20
CA SER A 86 3.74 -0.13 -8.57
C SER A 86 5.18 -0.47 -8.91
N SER A 87 5.67 -1.59 -8.37
CA SER A 87 6.98 -2.12 -8.74
C SER A 87 7.06 -2.52 -10.21
N ASP A 88 5.95 -2.98 -10.78
CA ASP A 88 5.87 -3.38 -12.19
C ASP A 88 5.90 -2.15 -13.11
N LEU A 89 5.17 -1.08 -12.74
CA LEU A 89 5.22 0.20 -13.47
C LEU A 89 6.65 0.76 -13.46
N LEU A 90 7.34 0.70 -12.32
CA LEU A 90 8.72 1.18 -12.24
C LEU A 90 9.69 0.35 -13.09
N ARG A 91 9.50 -0.97 -13.19
CA ARG A 91 10.33 -1.78 -14.11
C ARG A 91 10.16 -1.35 -15.56
N THR A 92 8.92 -1.17 -15.99
CA THR A 92 8.64 -0.67 -17.34
C THR A 92 9.28 0.70 -17.56
N LEU A 93 9.16 1.62 -16.58
CA LEU A 93 9.70 2.98 -16.72
C LEU A 93 11.23 3.04 -16.70
N LEU A 94 11.89 2.17 -15.92
CA LEU A 94 13.35 2.22 -15.74
C LEU A 94 14.11 1.35 -16.76
N PHE A 95 13.48 0.30 -17.27
CA PHE A 95 14.17 -0.73 -18.05
C PHE A 95 13.45 -1.09 -19.36
N ASP A 96 12.30 -0.48 -19.66
CA ASP A 96 11.41 -0.84 -20.76
C ASP A 96 11.01 -2.33 -20.76
N ASP A 97 11.25 -3.02 -19.64
CA ASP A 97 10.98 -4.44 -19.44
C ASP A 97 10.40 -4.71 -18.04
N ILE A 98 9.12 -5.05 -18.02
CA ILE A 98 8.40 -5.40 -16.79
C ILE A 98 8.96 -6.67 -16.13
N THR A 99 9.66 -7.52 -16.87
CA THR A 99 10.20 -8.80 -16.37
C THR A 99 11.59 -8.68 -15.75
N GLU A 100 12.24 -7.52 -15.86
CA GLU A 100 13.58 -7.29 -15.33
C GLU A 100 13.66 -7.50 -13.80
N GLN A 101 14.48 -8.44 -13.34
CA GLN A 101 14.63 -8.80 -11.93
C GLN A 101 16.02 -8.49 -11.35
N ARG A 102 17.03 -8.27 -12.20
CA ARG A 102 18.42 -8.04 -11.75
C ARG A 102 18.55 -6.83 -10.84
N TYR A 103 17.72 -5.81 -11.06
CA TYR A 103 17.77 -4.53 -10.35
C TYR A 103 16.64 -4.37 -9.32
N GLN A 104 16.21 -5.47 -8.72
CA GLN A 104 15.13 -5.46 -7.71
C GLN A 104 15.36 -4.43 -6.59
N GLY A 105 16.60 -4.34 -6.10
CA GLY A 105 16.98 -3.36 -5.08
C GLY A 105 16.75 -1.90 -5.52
N LEU A 106 17.11 -1.59 -6.79
CA LEU A 106 16.89 -0.27 -7.38
C LEU A 106 15.40 0.04 -7.51
N VAL A 107 14.59 -0.88 -8.01
CA VAL A 107 13.13 -0.73 -8.12
C VAL A 107 12.50 -0.37 -6.77
N PHE A 108 12.83 -1.12 -5.72
CA PHE A 108 12.25 -0.87 -4.39
C PHE A 108 12.81 0.39 -3.72
N SER A 109 14.07 0.77 -3.96
CA SER A 109 14.60 2.05 -3.45
C SER A 109 13.93 3.24 -4.14
N THR A 110 13.71 3.17 -5.44
CA THR A 110 12.98 4.20 -6.20
C THR A 110 11.52 4.28 -5.75
N LEU A 111 10.86 3.13 -5.54
CA LEU A 111 9.48 3.09 -5.04
C LEU A 111 9.36 3.78 -3.67
N ARG A 112 10.33 3.54 -2.76
CA ARG A 112 10.38 4.23 -1.46
C ARG A 112 10.61 5.74 -1.61
N SER A 113 11.47 6.14 -2.53
CA SER A 113 11.73 7.56 -2.80
C SER A 113 10.50 8.26 -3.35
N LEU A 114 9.74 7.63 -4.25
CA LEU A 114 8.46 8.15 -4.75
C LEU A 114 7.42 8.27 -3.65
N LEU A 115 7.27 7.23 -2.81
CA LEU A 115 6.37 7.33 -1.66
C LEU A 115 6.77 8.50 -0.76
N ARG A 116 8.06 8.61 -0.39
CA ARG A 116 8.56 9.71 0.44
C ARG A 116 8.25 11.08 -0.16
N ALA A 117 8.47 11.27 -1.46
CA ALA A 117 8.16 12.51 -2.15
C ALA A 117 6.66 12.87 -2.03
N ARG A 118 5.77 11.89 -2.21
CA ARG A 118 4.33 12.08 -2.05
C ARG A 118 3.93 12.44 -0.63
N LEU A 119 4.58 11.82 0.39
CA LEU A 119 4.34 12.15 1.80
C LEU A 119 4.81 13.57 2.16
N ILE A 120 5.95 14.00 1.62
CA ILE A 120 6.44 15.37 1.73
C ILE A 120 5.46 16.36 1.08
N ALA A 121 4.96 16.03 -0.12
CA ALA A 121 3.96 16.81 -0.84
C ALA A 121 2.56 16.75 -0.20
N LYS A 122 2.39 16.11 0.95
CA LYS A 122 1.14 15.97 1.70
C LYS A 122 0.00 15.35 0.88
N MET A 123 0.32 14.43 -0.04
CA MET A 123 -0.70 13.73 -0.83
C MET A 123 -1.57 12.87 0.09
N PRO A 124 -2.91 13.06 0.11
CA PRO A 124 -3.77 12.44 1.12
C PRO A 124 -3.86 10.91 1.00
N TRP A 125 -3.79 10.37 -0.22
CA TRP A 125 -3.86 8.93 -0.47
C TRP A 125 -2.65 8.44 -1.25
N ASN A 126 -2.03 7.39 -0.72
CA ASN A 126 -0.84 6.77 -1.29
C ASN A 126 -1.02 5.26 -1.30
N TYR A 127 -0.99 4.65 -2.48
CA TYR A 127 -1.16 3.21 -2.64
C TYR A 127 0.15 2.59 -3.09
N VAL A 128 0.57 1.51 -2.42
CA VAL A 128 1.81 0.79 -2.73
C VAL A 128 1.44 -0.60 -3.23
N ASP A 129 1.68 -0.85 -4.52
CA ASP A 129 1.45 -2.14 -5.16
C ASP A 129 2.76 -2.94 -5.26
N ALA A 130 2.93 -3.80 -4.30
CA ALA A 130 3.93 -4.85 -4.26
C ALA A 130 3.32 -6.09 -3.62
N THR A 131 4.02 -7.22 -3.62
CA THR A 131 3.50 -8.45 -2.99
C THR A 131 3.40 -8.34 -1.48
N ASN A 132 4.37 -7.64 -0.85
CA ASN A 132 4.40 -7.34 0.60
C ASN A 132 4.14 -8.58 1.49
N LEU A 133 4.73 -9.73 1.12
CA LEU A 133 4.37 -11.05 1.66
C LEU A 133 4.65 -11.20 3.15
N SER A 134 5.74 -10.63 3.62
CA SER A 134 6.19 -10.80 5.01
C SER A 134 6.08 -9.50 5.82
N PRO A 135 5.96 -9.61 7.17
CA PRO A 135 6.01 -8.44 8.06
C PRO A 135 7.31 -7.63 7.91
N HIS A 136 8.42 -8.30 7.58
CA HIS A 136 9.71 -7.66 7.35
C HIS A 136 9.66 -6.69 6.15
N GLU A 137 9.04 -7.12 5.03
CA GLU A 137 8.88 -6.29 3.84
C GLU A 137 7.98 -5.09 4.11
N ARG A 138 6.91 -5.27 4.89
CA ARG A 138 5.93 -4.22 5.23
C ARG A 138 6.48 -3.18 6.21
N ARG A 139 7.38 -3.59 7.11
CA ARG A 139 7.93 -2.73 8.17
C ARG A 139 8.51 -1.42 7.67
N GLN A 140 9.20 -1.44 6.53
CA GLN A 140 9.83 -0.22 5.99
C GLN A 140 8.80 0.81 5.53
N TRP A 141 7.72 0.35 4.90
CA TRP A 141 6.61 1.20 4.48
C TRP A 141 5.89 1.82 5.67
N ILE A 142 5.56 0.98 6.66
CA ILE A 142 4.87 1.39 7.89
C ILE A 142 5.72 2.43 8.65
N LYS A 143 7.00 2.14 8.87
CA LYS A 143 7.91 3.07 9.55
C LYS A 143 7.99 4.43 8.83
N MET A 144 8.12 4.41 7.51
CA MET A 144 8.17 5.64 6.71
C MET A 144 6.86 6.42 6.81
N ALA A 145 5.71 5.78 6.59
CA ALA A 145 4.42 6.45 6.66
C ALA A 145 4.19 7.11 8.03
N LYS A 146 4.42 6.37 9.12
CA LYS A 146 4.26 6.88 10.49
C LYS A 146 5.22 8.03 10.82
N SER A 147 6.46 8.02 10.31
CA SER A 147 7.39 9.14 10.52
C SER A 147 6.94 10.45 9.87
N PHE A 148 6.03 10.40 8.91
CA PHE A 148 5.40 11.58 8.30
C PHE A 148 4.00 11.89 8.87
N GLY A 149 3.53 11.15 9.87
CA GLY A 149 2.20 11.34 10.48
C GLY A 149 1.04 10.81 9.63
N TYR A 150 1.31 9.77 8.80
CA TYR A 150 0.29 9.07 8.01
C TYR A 150 -0.15 7.79 8.70
N GLU A 151 -1.43 7.48 8.59
CA GLU A 151 -1.96 6.17 8.94
C GLU A 151 -1.68 5.14 7.87
N VAL A 152 -1.53 3.87 8.30
CA VAL A 152 -1.22 2.78 7.38
C VAL A 152 -2.36 1.77 7.39
N GLN A 153 -2.87 1.47 6.20
CA GLN A 153 -3.93 0.49 6.00
C GLN A 153 -3.41 -0.69 5.17
N ALA A 154 -3.89 -1.88 5.46
CA ALA A 154 -3.61 -3.07 4.68
C ALA A 154 -4.84 -3.49 3.88
N VAL A 155 -4.62 -3.91 2.63
CA VAL A 155 -5.60 -4.65 1.83
C VAL A 155 -5.00 -6.02 1.54
N PHE A 156 -5.48 -7.02 2.25
CA PHE A 156 -5.00 -8.40 2.18
C PHE A 156 -5.89 -9.23 1.25
N PHE A 157 -5.27 -9.74 0.20
CA PHE A 157 -5.93 -10.62 -0.76
C PHE A 157 -5.79 -12.07 -0.29
N ASP A 158 -6.76 -12.53 0.48
CA ASP A 158 -6.88 -13.90 0.97
C ASP A 158 -7.51 -14.77 -0.13
N VAL A 159 -6.68 -15.10 -1.12
CA VAL A 159 -7.08 -15.88 -2.30
C VAL A 159 -6.28 -17.16 -2.33
N PRO A 160 -6.92 -18.35 -2.48
CA PRO A 160 -6.22 -19.61 -2.53
C PRO A 160 -5.15 -19.68 -3.61
N LEU A 161 -4.05 -20.36 -3.30
CA LEU A 161 -2.90 -20.48 -4.21
C LEU A 161 -3.33 -21.04 -5.57
N ALA A 162 -4.19 -22.08 -5.62
CA ALA A 162 -4.65 -22.68 -6.86
C ALA A 162 -5.35 -21.66 -7.78
N VAL A 163 -6.18 -20.76 -7.22
CA VAL A 163 -6.85 -19.69 -7.97
C VAL A 163 -5.84 -18.65 -8.44
N CYS A 164 -4.85 -18.33 -7.60
CA CYS A 164 -3.77 -17.42 -7.98
C CYS A 164 -2.93 -17.98 -9.14
N MET A 165 -2.59 -19.28 -9.11
CA MET A 165 -1.83 -19.97 -10.16
C MET A 165 -2.61 -20.01 -11.47
N GLU A 166 -3.89 -20.40 -11.45
CA GLU A 166 -4.75 -20.39 -12.63
C GLU A 166 -4.82 -19.00 -13.29
N ARG A 167 -4.99 -17.94 -12.48
CA ARG A 167 -5.03 -16.57 -13.00
C ARG A 167 -3.67 -16.08 -13.47
N ASN A 168 -2.60 -16.53 -12.81
CA ASN A 168 -1.24 -16.17 -13.15
C ASN A 168 -0.83 -16.74 -14.51
N SER A 169 -1.24 -17.98 -14.85
CA SER A 169 -0.93 -18.61 -16.14
C SER A 169 -1.52 -17.87 -17.35
N LYS A 170 -2.58 -17.08 -17.14
CA LYS A 170 -3.26 -16.27 -18.17
C LYS A 170 -2.67 -14.84 -18.33
N ARG A 171 -1.57 -14.53 -17.63
CA ARG A 171 -0.95 -13.19 -17.69
C ARG A 171 0.21 -13.18 -18.67
N ASP A 172 0.39 -12.06 -19.36
CA ASP A 172 1.55 -11.83 -20.24
C ASP A 172 2.88 -12.00 -19.48
N ARG A 173 2.88 -11.65 -18.20
CA ARG A 173 3.97 -11.90 -17.27
C ARG A 173 3.56 -12.95 -16.24
N ALA A 174 3.69 -14.20 -16.61
CA ALA A 174 3.48 -15.31 -15.69
C ALA A 174 4.71 -15.53 -14.80
N VAL A 175 4.48 -15.78 -13.52
CA VAL A 175 5.49 -16.25 -12.57
C VAL A 175 5.45 -17.78 -12.57
N THR A 176 6.61 -18.45 -12.50
CA THR A 176 6.64 -19.93 -12.49
C THR A 176 5.97 -20.50 -11.24
N ASP A 177 5.42 -21.70 -11.33
CA ASP A 177 4.70 -22.35 -10.24
C ASP A 177 5.56 -22.55 -9.00
N GLU A 178 6.84 -22.87 -9.17
CA GLU A 178 7.81 -23.00 -8.09
C GLU A 178 8.01 -21.69 -7.31
N VAL A 179 8.08 -20.57 -8.04
CA VAL A 179 8.20 -19.23 -7.42
C VAL A 179 6.89 -18.86 -6.73
N MET A 180 5.75 -19.21 -7.31
CA MET A 180 4.43 -18.99 -6.69
C MET A 180 4.29 -19.76 -5.37
N GLN A 181 4.74 -21.01 -5.30
CA GLN A 181 4.75 -21.82 -4.09
C GLN A 181 5.64 -21.18 -3.01
N LYS A 182 6.88 -20.83 -3.34
CA LYS A 182 7.79 -20.12 -2.42
C LYS A 182 7.21 -18.78 -1.92
N MET A 183 6.48 -18.07 -2.77
CA MET A 183 5.78 -16.84 -2.37
C MET A 183 4.63 -17.15 -1.40
N ALA A 184 3.88 -18.22 -1.63
CA ALA A 184 2.78 -18.64 -0.76
C ALA A 184 3.27 -19.04 0.64
N GLU A 185 4.38 -19.76 0.74
CA GLU A 185 5.04 -20.11 2.03
C GLU A 185 5.47 -18.87 2.82
N ARG A 186 5.91 -17.83 2.12
CA ARG A 186 6.34 -16.56 2.72
C ARG A 186 5.18 -15.64 3.08
N LEU A 187 4.00 -15.85 2.50
CA LEU A 187 2.84 -15.01 2.73
C LEU A 187 2.35 -15.16 4.17
N LYS A 188 2.43 -14.07 4.91
CA LYS A 188 1.88 -13.97 6.27
C LYS A 188 0.74 -12.94 6.27
N PRO A 189 -0.45 -13.29 6.80
CA PRO A 189 -1.52 -12.33 6.98
C PRO A 189 -1.04 -11.09 7.77
N PRO A 190 -1.52 -9.89 7.43
CA PRO A 190 -1.20 -8.70 8.22
C PRO A 190 -1.88 -8.75 9.58
N THR A 191 -1.22 -8.15 10.57
CA THR A 191 -1.73 -8.02 11.95
C THR A 191 -1.66 -6.57 12.42
N PHE A 192 -2.51 -6.17 13.35
CA PHE A 192 -2.47 -4.83 13.94
C PHE A 192 -1.17 -4.56 14.71
N LYS A 193 -0.50 -5.61 15.21
CA LYS A 193 0.82 -5.51 15.88
C LYS A 193 1.91 -4.96 14.97
N GLU A 194 1.75 -5.07 13.64
CA GLU A 194 2.68 -4.47 12.68
C GLU A 194 2.55 -2.94 12.62
N GLY A 195 1.44 -2.39 13.09
CA GLY A 195 1.14 -0.96 13.11
C GLY A 195 0.15 -0.50 12.04
N PHE A 196 -0.67 -1.39 11.52
CA PHE A 196 -1.82 -1.03 10.69
C PHE A 196 -2.96 -0.47 11.56
N GLU A 197 -3.64 0.54 11.04
CA GLU A 197 -4.85 1.12 11.67
C GLU A 197 -6.12 0.45 11.13
N LYS A 198 -6.07 -0.05 9.89
CA LYS A 198 -7.16 -0.78 9.25
C LYS A 198 -6.61 -1.95 8.44
N ILE A 199 -7.30 -3.09 8.49
CA ILE A 199 -7.01 -4.27 7.66
C ILE A 199 -8.29 -4.65 6.93
N THR A 200 -8.27 -4.58 5.60
CA THR A 200 -9.35 -5.03 4.73
C THR A 200 -8.96 -6.37 4.12
N VAL A 201 -9.80 -7.39 4.26
CA VAL A 201 -9.57 -8.72 3.66
C VAL A 201 -10.43 -8.87 2.42
N VAL A 202 -9.78 -9.15 1.29
CA VAL A 202 -10.44 -9.37 -0.02
C VAL A 202 -10.42 -10.86 -0.33
N ARG A 203 -11.59 -11.47 -0.48
CA ARG A 203 -11.78 -12.92 -0.75
C ARG A 203 -12.47 -13.18 -2.08
N VAL A 204 -12.34 -14.40 -2.57
CA VAL A 204 -13.13 -14.89 -3.71
C VAL A 204 -14.47 -15.39 -3.19
N LYS A 205 -15.57 -15.04 -3.87
CA LYS A 205 -16.93 -15.46 -3.51
C LYS A 205 -17.03 -17.00 -3.46
N GLY A 206 -17.59 -17.54 -2.37
CA GLY A 206 -17.88 -18.96 -2.22
C GLY A 206 -16.73 -19.83 -1.70
N GLN A 207 -15.61 -19.25 -1.27
CA GLN A 207 -14.53 -20.01 -0.64
C GLN A 207 -14.43 -19.73 0.86
N PRO A 208 -14.21 -20.78 1.70
CA PRO A 208 -13.89 -20.58 3.12
C PRO A 208 -12.57 -19.81 3.22
N GLY A 209 -12.57 -18.71 3.95
CA GLY A 209 -11.37 -17.92 4.18
C GLY A 209 -10.57 -18.46 5.35
N THR A 210 -9.27 -18.17 5.37
CA THR A 210 -8.47 -18.28 6.57
C THR A 210 -8.97 -17.21 7.55
N GLU A 211 -9.41 -17.59 8.74
CA GLU A 211 -9.79 -16.60 9.76
C GLU A 211 -8.58 -15.70 10.06
N PRO A 212 -8.75 -14.37 10.02
CA PRO A 212 -7.71 -13.48 10.49
C PRO A 212 -7.48 -13.81 11.98
N ALA A 213 -6.21 -13.96 12.39
CA ALA A 213 -5.88 -14.13 13.79
C ALA A 213 -6.39 -12.92 14.57
N VAL A 214 -7.55 -13.05 15.21
CA VAL A 214 -8.04 -12.10 16.21
C VAL A 214 -7.14 -12.34 17.41
N ASP A 215 -6.20 -11.41 17.67
CA ASP A 215 -5.46 -11.43 18.93
C ASP A 215 -6.48 -11.34 20.05
N ALA A 216 -6.65 -12.43 20.81
CA ALA A 216 -7.43 -12.46 22.01
C ALA A 216 -6.95 -11.34 22.95
N ALA A 217 -7.88 -10.50 23.39
CA ALA A 217 -7.59 -9.52 24.42
C ALA A 217 -7.01 -10.26 25.65
N PRO A 218 -6.03 -9.66 26.38
CA PRO A 218 -5.53 -10.28 27.60
C PRO A 218 -6.70 -10.44 28.58
N GLU A 219 -6.94 -11.68 29.02
CA GLU A 219 -7.85 -11.96 30.14
C GLU A 219 -7.43 -11.12 31.34
N VAL A 220 -8.31 -10.25 31.75
CA VAL A 220 -8.16 -9.52 33.02
C VAL A 220 -8.39 -10.54 34.12
N ALA A 221 -7.32 -11.01 34.74
CA ALA A 221 -7.42 -11.83 35.97
C ALA A 221 -8.12 -11.01 37.07
N GLN A 222 -9.17 -11.60 37.63
CA GLN A 222 -9.86 -11.12 38.82
C GLN A 222 -9.00 -11.31 40.06
#